data_71e962da34e52fb6198969acdfafc054
#
_entry.id   71e962da34e52fb6198969acdfafc054
#
_cell.length_a   1.000
_cell.length_b   1.000
_cell.length_c   1.000
_cell.angle_alpha   90.00
_cell.angle_beta   90.00
_cell.angle_gamma   90.00
#
_symmetry.space_group_name_H-M   'P 1'
#
loop_
_entity.id
_entity.type
_entity.pdbx_description
1 polymer ?
#
loop_
_entity_poly.entity_id
_entity_poly.type
_entity_poly.pdbx_seq_one_letter_code
_entity_poly.pdbx_strand_id
1 'polypeptide(L)'
;PGRYGGTVPPRESTPRLAGLQARSREGATVRVGGYSNFVGFMRYALPLGALLLLGLVIVWPLATGREEGFRITFSDVPDLDGSLKMVNARYIGVDNRNQPYTVTAAEANQPDPDSPLVTLEEISADVFTDAGAGQWIALTAREGLYERETRQLDLAGNVSIFSDQGHEFHTDRAHIDLAARTADGDAPLSGQGPLGLLEAGNFFLDDNAQSMFFGGGVKMMIFPSGRS
;
A
#
# COMPACT_ATOMS: atom_id res chain seq x y z
N PRO A 1 -4.19 -36.50 91.66
CA PRO A 1 -3.13 -37.05 92.40
C PRO A 1 -1.79 -36.99 91.69
N GLY A 2 -0.81 -36.49 92.44
CA GLY A 2 0.54 -36.79 92.42
C GLY A 2 1.45 -35.93 91.53
N ARG A 3 1.93 -34.84 92.04
CA ARG A 3 3.08 -34.68 92.98
C ARG A 3 4.42 -35.09 92.40
N TYR A 4 5.31 -34.17 92.54
CA TYR A 4 6.71 -34.01 92.99
C TYR A 4 7.61 -33.57 91.80
N GLY A 5 8.40 -32.58 91.87
CA GLY A 5 9.07 -31.96 93.04
C GLY A 5 10.52 -31.74 92.67
N GLY A 6 10.95 -30.54 93.01
CA GLY A 6 12.30 -30.28 93.47
C GLY A 6 13.36 -30.25 92.36
N THR A 7 14.35 -29.46 92.36
CA THR A 7 15.02 -28.58 93.29
C THR A 7 16.03 -27.71 92.49
N VAL A 8 16.20 -26.52 92.97
CA VAL A 8 17.28 -25.56 92.77
C VAL A 8 18.45 -25.99 93.75
N PRO A 9 19.63 -25.46 93.71
CA PRO A 9 20.56 -24.73 92.83
C PRO A 9 22.02 -25.33 92.91
N PRO A 10 23.17 -24.65 92.96
CA PRO A 10 23.53 -23.26 92.65
C PRO A 10 24.84 -23.08 91.85
N ARG A 11 25.17 -21.83 91.50
CA ARG A 11 26.43 -21.11 91.48
C ARG A 11 27.67 -21.69 90.79
N GLU A 12 28.25 -20.87 90.08
CA GLU A 12 29.57 -20.13 90.11
C GLU A 12 30.09 -20.07 88.69
N SER A 13 30.72 -19.14 88.18
CA SER A 13 31.47 -17.97 88.57
C SER A 13 31.84 -17.24 87.28
N THR A 14 31.95 -15.99 87.38
CA THR A 14 32.71 -15.15 86.43
C THR A 14 34.18 -15.52 86.46
N PRO A 15 34.94 -15.28 85.36
CA PRO A 15 35.56 -13.97 85.24
C PRO A 15 35.76 -13.44 83.82
N ARG A 16 35.75 -12.14 83.79
CA ARG A 16 36.55 -11.20 83.03
C ARG A 16 37.20 -11.70 81.74
N LEU A 17 36.85 -10.96 80.65
CA LEU A 17 37.90 -10.35 79.86
C LEU A 17 37.35 -9.02 79.24
N ALA A 18 38.02 -8.03 79.71
CA ALA A 18 38.01 -6.69 79.24
C ALA A 18 38.44 -6.60 77.74
N GLY A 19 37.85 -5.65 77.06
CA GLY A 19 38.60 -5.02 76.01
C GLY A 19 38.37 -5.56 74.59
N LEU A 20 37.28 -5.24 74.02
CA LEU A 20 37.31 -4.93 72.56
C LEU A 20 36.59 -3.60 72.34
N GLN A 21 37.44 -2.64 72.09
CA GLN A 21 37.18 -1.30 71.77
C GLN A 21 36.06 -1.19 70.76
N ALA A 22 35.12 -0.33 71.04
CA ALA A 22 34.17 0.25 70.04
C ALA A 22 35.00 0.92 68.94
N ARG A 23 35.15 0.26 67.84
CA ARG A 23 35.59 0.89 66.61
C ARG A 23 34.41 1.68 66.11
N SER A 24 34.47 2.96 66.35
CA SER A 24 33.61 3.98 65.67
C SER A 24 33.63 3.74 64.18
N ARG A 25 32.61 3.24 63.67
CA ARG A 25 32.36 3.37 62.21
C ARG A 25 31.98 4.82 61.96
N GLU A 26 33.02 5.57 61.56
CA GLU A 26 32.79 6.86 60.91
C GLU A 26 31.78 6.66 59.77
N GLY A 27 30.66 7.34 59.91
CA GLY A 27 29.60 7.35 58.94
C GLY A 27 30.10 7.90 57.60
N ALA A 28 30.18 7.06 56.66
CA ALA A 28 30.15 7.50 55.26
C ALA A 28 28.77 8.15 55.01
N THR A 29 28.72 9.44 55.20
CA THR A 29 27.59 10.23 54.73
C THR A 29 27.61 10.17 53.21
N VAL A 30 26.91 9.16 52.67
CA VAL A 30 26.55 9.16 51.25
C VAL A 30 25.69 10.43 51.00
N ARG A 31 26.26 11.35 50.26
CA ARG A 31 25.56 12.55 49.81
C ARG A 31 24.35 12.12 48.95
N VAL A 32 23.21 11.96 49.56
CA VAL A 32 21.92 11.65 48.94
C VAL A 32 21.24 12.94 48.36
N GLY A 33 21.96 14.06 48.35
CA GLY A 33 21.44 15.35 47.91
C GLY A 33 21.24 15.53 46.40
N GLY A 34 21.83 14.66 45.57
CA GLY A 34 21.69 14.78 44.10
C GLY A 34 20.52 13.99 43.51
N TYR A 35 20.09 12.94 44.20
CA TYR A 35 19.07 12.04 43.69
C TYR A 35 17.65 12.64 43.73
N SER A 36 17.37 13.44 44.75
CA SER A 36 16.04 14.10 44.88
C SER A 36 15.79 15.16 43.82
N ASN A 37 16.81 15.94 43.45
CA ASN A 37 16.69 16.95 42.39
C ASN A 37 16.66 16.29 41.00
N PHE A 38 17.35 15.18 40.79
CA PHE A 38 17.31 14.40 39.58
C PHE A 38 15.95 13.75 39.37
N VAL A 39 15.36 13.16 40.38
CA VAL A 39 14.02 12.56 40.33
C VAL A 39 12.95 13.64 40.13
N GLY A 40 13.09 14.83 40.75
CA GLY A 40 12.21 15.96 40.53
C GLY A 40 12.27 16.49 39.10
N PHE A 41 13.48 16.61 38.54
CA PHE A 41 13.66 16.97 37.13
C PHE A 41 13.11 15.94 36.17
N MET A 42 13.35 14.64 36.40
CA MET A 42 12.89 13.55 35.56
C MET A 42 11.35 13.43 35.54
N ARG A 43 10.69 13.79 36.65
CA ARG A 43 9.23 13.80 36.74
C ARG A 43 8.55 14.77 35.76
N TYR A 44 9.24 15.87 35.41
CA TYR A 44 8.73 16.84 34.43
C TYR A 44 9.38 16.68 33.06
N ALA A 45 10.63 16.25 32.99
CA ALA A 45 11.35 16.04 31.73
C ALA A 45 10.76 14.89 30.91
N LEU A 46 10.33 13.79 31.55
CA LEU A 46 9.70 12.65 30.87
C LEU A 46 8.37 12.99 30.19
N PRO A 47 7.36 13.63 30.87
CA PRO A 47 6.12 13.98 30.20
C PRO A 47 6.31 15.09 29.17
N LEU A 48 7.26 16.03 29.39
CA LEU A 48 7.57 17.05 28.41
C LEU A 48 8.23 16.46 27.14
N GLY A 49 9.16 15.52 27.34
CA GLY A 49 9.79 14.78 26.24
C GLY A 49 8.78 13.92 25.46
N ALA A 50 7.85 13.27 26.16
CA ALA A 50 6.77 12.50 25.53
C ALA A 50 5.82 13.40 24.74
N LEU A 51 5.46 14.58 25.25
CA LEU A 51 4.66 15.57 24.54
C LEU A 51 5.38 16.12 23.30
N LEU A 52 6.69 16.35 23.40
CA LEU A 52 7.50 16.82 22.28
C LEU A 52 7.63 15.75 21.19
N LEU A 53 7.83 14.48 21.57
CA LEU A 53 7.83 13.34 20.65
C LEU A 53 6.45 13.13 20.00
N LEU A 54 5.37 13.22 20.79
CA LEU A 54 4.02 13.13 20.26
C LEU A 54 3.73 14.28 19.26
N GLY A 55 4.15 15.50 19.60
CA GLY A 55 4.07 16.64 18.70
C GLY A 55 4.85 16.44 17.40
N LEU A 56 6.08 15.89 17.51
CA LEU A 56 6.90 15.57 16.34
C LEU A 56 6.23 14.53 15.45
N VAL A 57 5.65 13.47 16.03
CA VAL A 57 4.95 12.41 15.28
C VAL A 57 3.69 12.93 14.60
N ILE A 58 2.99 13.90 15.19
CA ILE A 58 1.80 14.50 14.60
C ILE A 58 2.18 15.55 13.54
N VAL A 59 3.22 16.33 13.78
CA VAL A 59 3.65 17.41 12.86
C VAL A 59 4.42 16.85 11.66
N TRP A 60 5.17 15.74 11.84
CA TRP A 60 5.94 15.10 10.77
C TRP A 60 5.09 14.74 9.54
N PRO A 61 3.93 14.05 9.65
CA PRO A 61 3.07 13.76 8.49
C PRO A 61 2.32 14.98 7.96
N LEU A 62 2.20 16.06 8.74
CA LEU A 62 1.60 17.33 8.29
C LEU A 62 2.63 18.22 7.60
N ALA A 63 3.91 18.11 7.93
CA ALA A 63 5.02 18.86 7.33
C ALA A 63 5.60 18.15 6.09
N THR A 64 5.61 16.84 6.07
CA THR A 64 5.80 16.02 4.87
C THR A 64 4.41 15.85 4.27
N GLY A 65 4.02 16.76 3.37
CA GLY A 65 2.77 16.68 2.64
C GLY A 65 2.54 15.23 2.19
N ARG A 66 1.32 14.75 2.40
CA ARG A 66 0.88 13.43 1.94
C ARG A 66 1.06 13.34 0.43
N GLU A 67 2.27 13.01 0.05
CA GLU A 67 2.53 12.33 -1.19
C GLU A 67 2.88 10.89 -0.80
N GLU A 68 1.85 10.12 -0.43
CA GLU A 68 1.88 8.69 -0.65
C GLU A 68 1.73 8.47 -2.16
N GLY A 69 2.66 9.08 -2.87
CA GLY A 69 2.97 8.93 -4.24
C GLY A 69 4.23 8.10 -4.32
N PHE A 70 4.08 6.82 -4.63
CA PHE A 70 4.94 6.13 -5.53
C PHE A 70 6.45 6.39 -5.38
N ARG A 71 7.18 5.53 -4.68
CA ARG A 71 8.64 5.43 -4.83
C ARG A 71 8.96 4.67 -6.10
N ILE A 72 9.13 5.41 -7.19
CA ILE A 72 9.84 4.90 -8.37
C ILE A 72 11.31 4.79 -8.00
N THR A 73 11.85 3.59 -8.07
CA THR A 73 13.30 3.42 -8.13
C THR A 73 13.72 3.83 -9.54
N PHE A 74 14.13 5.08 -9.69
CA PHE A 74 14.76 5.55 -10.91
C PHE A 74 16.08 4.81 -11.07
N SER A 75 16.17 3.99 -12.10
CA SER A 75 17.47 3.74 -12.72
C SER A 75 17.74 4.97 -13.60
N ASP A 76 18.42 5.94 -13.03
CA ASP A 76 18.83 7.17 -13.70
C ASP A 76 19.65 6.84 -14.95
N VAL A 77 19.06 7.07 -16.10
CA VAL A 77 19.78 7.45 -17.28
C VAL A 77 19.29 8.86 -17.60
N PRO A 78 20.05 9.91 -17.32
CA PRO A 78 19.65 11.25 -17.70
C PRO A 78 19.71 11.34 -19.22
N ASP A 79 18.54 11.35 -19.85
CA ASP A 79 18.45 11.81 -21.23
C ASP A 79 18.65 13.33 -21.19
N LEU A 80 19.57 13.81 -22.03
CA LEU A 80 20.03 15.22 -22.04
C LEU A 80 18.94 16.21 -22.49
N ASP A 81 17.74 15.74 -22.79
CA ASP A 81 16.62 16.53 -23.30
C ASP A 81 15.52 16.84 -22.25
N GLY A 82 15.76 16.51 -20.97
CA GLY A 82 14.80 16.81 -19.89
C GLY A 82 13.59 15.87 -19.82
N SER A 83 13.48 14.89 -20.71
CA SER A 83 12.42 13.88 -20.68
C SER A 83 12.62 12.87 -19.54
N LEU A 84 11.53 12.45 -18.89
CA LEU A 84 11.55 11.38 -17.91
C LEU A 84 11.22 10.06 -18.59
N LYS A 85 12.20 9.18 -18.66
CA LYS A 85 12.05 7.83 -19.22
C LYS A 85 12.14 6.78 -18.13
N MET A 86 11.14 5.92 -18.03
CA MET A 86 11.11 4.78 -17.11
C MET A 86 11.07 3.49 -17.91
N VAL A 87 11.92 2.53 -17.56
CA VAL A 87 11.93 1.18 -18.13
C VAL A 87 11.33 0.21 -17.12
N ASN A 88 10.48 -0.70 -17.59
CA ASN A 88 9.69 -1.62 -16.75
C ASN A 88 8.85 -0.87 -15.68
N ALA A 89 8.17 0.17 -16.11
CA ALA A 89 7.30 0.95 -15.26
C ALA A 89 6.18 0.07 -14.69
N ARG A 90 5.93 0.19 -13.38
CA ARG A 90 4.84 -0.50 -12.71
C ARG A 90 4.09 0.44 -11.80
N TYR A 91 2.80 0.52 -12.01
CA TYR A 91 1.88 1.29 -11.18
C TYR A 91 0.88 0.35 -10.49
N ILE A 92 0.70 0.52 -9.19
CA ILE A 92 -0.28 -0.23 -8.40
C ILE A 92 -1.19 0.79 -7.74
N GLY A 93 -2.48 0.64 -7.91
CA GLY A 93 -3.47 1.54 -7.34
C GLY A 93 -4.73 0.82 -6.91
N VAL A 94 -5.65 1.59 -6.37
CA VAL A 94 -7.02 1.18 -6.09
C VAL A 94 -7.98 2.17 -6.75
N ASP A 95 -9.08 1.66 -7.27
CA ASP A 95 -10.11 2.51 -7.85
C ASP A 95 -11.04 3.12 -6.78
N ASN A 96 -12.04 3.87 -7.19
CA ASN A 96 -13.02 4.49 -6.30
C ASN A 96 -13.90 3.48 -5.55
N ARG A 97 -13.89 2.20 -5.95
CA ARG A 97 -14.60 1.08 -5.30
C ARG A 97 -13.65 0.24 -4.43
N ASN A 98 -12.41 0.74 -4.19
CA ASN A 98 -11.36 0.03 -3.47
C ASN A 98 -10.93 -1.29 -4.15
N GLN A 99 -11.04 -1.36 -5.48
CA GLN A 99 -10.62 -2.50 -6.27
C GLN A 99 -9.17 -2.31 -6.70
N PRO A 100 -8.28 -3.27 -6.40
CA PRO A 100 -6.87 -3.15 -6.75
C PRO A 100 -6.68 -3.31 -8.25
N TYR A 101 -5.80 -2.50 -8.83
CA TYR A 101 -5.33 -2.65 -10.19
C TYR A 101 -3.81 -2.47 -10.28
N THR A 102 -3.23 -3.15 -11.24
CA THR A 102 -1.81 -3.04 -11.55
C THR A 102 -1.68 -2.71 -13.03
N VAL A 103 -0.89 -1.69 -13.36
CA VAL A 103 -0.52 -1.36 -14.74
C VAL A 103 0.98 -1.48 -14.86
N THR A 104 1.45 -2.20 -15.88
CA THR A 104 2.85 -2.31 -16.24
C THR A 104 3.06 -1.84 -17.67
N ALA A 105 4.21 -1.24 -17.95
CA ALA A 105 4.64 -0.89 -19.29
C ALA A 105 6.14 -1.21 -19.44
N ALA A 106 6.55 -1.67 -20.61
CA ALA A 106 7.97 -1.89 -20.87
C ALA A 106 8.73 -0.57 -20.83
N GLU A 107 8.08 0.49 -21.32
CA GLU A 107 8.62 1.85 -21.30
C GLU A 107 7.50 2.85 -21.00
N ALA A 108 7.79 3.85 -20.17
CA ALA A 108 6.95 5.01 -19.96
C ALA A 108 7.81 6.26 -20.15
N ASN A 109 7.39 7.15 -21.02
CA ASN A 109 8.10 8.37 -21.36
C ASN A 109 7.21 9.59 -21.13
N GLN A 110 7.72 10.53 -20.34
CA GLN A 110 7.12 11.84 -20.13
C GLN A 110 8.05 12.89 -20.76
N PRO A 111 7.60 13.57 -21.81
CA PRO A 111 8.46 14.48 -22.59
C PRO A 111 9.04 15.62 -21.76
N ASP A 112 8.32 16.07 -20.75
CA ASP A 112 8.69 17.14 -19.84
C ASP A 112 8.17 16.80 -18.44
N PRO A 113 8.94 17.04 -17.35
CA PRO A 113 8.47 16.79 -15.98
C PRO A 113 7.12 17.42 -15.63
N ASP A 114 6.80 18.56 -16.25
CA ASP A 114 5.52 19.27 -16.07
C ASP A 114 4.44 18.84 -17.08
N SER A 115 4.77 18.01 -18.08
CA SER A 115 3.80 17.54 -19.07
C SER A 115 2.74 16.66 -18.40
N PRO A 116 1.43 16.87 -18.69
CA PRO A 116 0.39 15.96 -18.25
C PRO A 116 0.37 14.65 -19.04
N LEU A 117 1.06 14.59 -20.19
CA LEU A 117 1.04 13.46 -21.11
C LEU A 117 2.15 12.47 -20.79
N VAL A 118 1.79 11.20 -20.73
CA VAL A 118 2.71 10.07 -20.58
C VAL A 118 2.48 9.08 -21.71
N THR A 119 3.51 8.83 -22.49
CA THR A 119 3.51 7.78 -23.54
C THR A 119 3.91 6.46 -22.91
N LEU A 120 3.21 5.39 -23.24
CA LEU A 120 3.43 4.05 -22.70
C LEU A 120 3.65 3.07 -23.85
N GLU A 121 4.58 2.12 -23.68
CA GLU A 121 4.84 1.05 -24.64
C GLU A 121 4.70 -0.34 -23.97
N GLU A 122 4.15 -1.31 -24.71
CA GLU A 122 3.89 -2.69 -24.27
C GLU A 122 3.17 -2.72 -22.92
N ILE A 123 1.94 -2.27 -22.93
CA ILE A 123 1.10 -2.10 -21.74
C ILE A 123 0.46 -3.43 -21.38
N SER A 124 0.46 -3.74 -20.07
CA SER A 124 -0.36 -4.79 -19.48
C SER A 124 -1.00 -4.25 -18.20
N ALA A 125 -2.31 -4.37 -18.11
CA ALA A 125 -3.08 -3.95 -16.94
C ALA A 125 -3.91 -5.11 -16.41
N ASP A 126 -3.87 -5.30 -15.09
CA ASP A 126 -4.66 -6.28 -14.36
C ASP A 126 -5.59 -5.56 -13.40
N VAL A 127 -6.88 -5.82 -13.50
CA VAL A 127 -7.92 -5.22 -12.66
C VAL A 127 -8.69 -6.34 -11.97
N PHE A 128 -8.80 -6.23 -10.64
CA PHE A 128 -9.64 -7.12 -9.85
C PHE A 128 -10.93 -6.40 -9.49
N THR A 129 -12.06 -6.98 -9.84
CA THR A 129 -13.38 -6.39 -9.59
C THR A 129 -14.19 -7.26 -8.64
N ASP A 130 -14.83 -6.61 -7.65
CA ASP A 130 -15.68 -7.27 -6.65
C ASP A 130 -17.13 -7.50 -7.15
N ALA A 131 -17.41 -7.26 -8.43
CA ALA A 131 -18.75 -7.46 -8.98
C ALA A 131 -19.16 -8.94 -8.96
N GLY A 132 -19.27 -9.45 -7.74
CA GLY A 132 -19.98 -10.72 -7.44
C GLY A 132 -19.18 -12.00 -7.41
N ALA A 133 -17.83 -12.01 -7.35
CA ALA A 133 -16.98 -13.16 -7.02
C ALA A 133 -15.49 -12.95 -7.36
N GLY A 134 -14.98 -11.70 -7.25
CA GLY A 134 -13.57 -11.44 -7.50
C GLY A 134 -13.20 -11.68 -8.97
N GLN A 135 -13.87 -11.02 -9.89
CA GLN A 135 -13.57 -11.13 -11.32
C GLN A 135 -12.22 -10.49 -11.63
N TRP A 136 -11.46 -11.15 -12.48
CA TRP A 136 -10.21 -10.63 -12.98
C TRP A 136 -10.34 -10.27 -14.45
N ILE A 137 -9.84 -9.08 -14.80
CA ILE A 137 -9.79 -8.56 -16.16
C ILE A 137 -8.35 -8.18 -16.45
N ALA A 138 -7.80 -8.72 -17.53
CA ALA A 138 -6.52 -8.30 -18.08
C ALA A 138 -6.72 -7.51 -19.38
N LEU A 139 -5.95 -6.44 -19.53
CA LEU A 139 -5.88 -5.64 -20.74
C LEU A 139 -4.43 -5.57 -21.21
N THR A 140 -4.20 -5.72 -22.51
CA THR A 140 -2.90 -5.51 -23.12
C THR A 140 -3.02 -4.59 -24.33
N ALA A 141 -2.01 -3.76 -24.59
CA ALA A 141 -1.91 -2.91 -25.78
C ALA A 141 -0.43 -2.65 -26.09
N ARG A 142 -0.12 -2.37 -27.36
CA ARG A 142 1.25 -2.05 -27.76
C ARG A 142 1.65 -0.64 -27.34
N GLU A 143 0.77 0.32 -27.51
CA GLU A 143 1.03 1.73 -27.25
C GLU A 143 -0.14 2.36 -26.47
N GLY A 144 0.16 3.36 -25.65
CA GLY A 144 -0.82 4.15 -24.95
C GLY A 144 -0.34 5.57 -24.72
N LEU A 145 -1.31 6.48 -24.72
CA LEU A 145 -1.13 7.88 -24.33
C LEU A 145 -2.04 8.16 -23.15
N TYR A 146 -1.44 8.38 -22.00
CA TYR A 146 -2.17 8.72 -20.78
C TYR A 146 -2.08 10.21 -20.49
N GLU A 147 -3.23 10.86 -20.33
CA GLU A 147 -3.36 12.24 -19.90
C GLU A 147 -3.80 12.29 -18.43
N ARG A 148 -2.91 12.80 -17.56
CA ARG A 148 -3.12 12.80 -16.12
C ARG A 148 -4.21 13.76 -15.66
N GLU A 149 -4.36 14.91 -16.30
CA GLU A 149 -5.34 15.93 -15.90
C GLU A 149 -6.77 15.49 -16.18
N THR A 150 -7.03 15.02 -17.39
CA THR A 150 -8.34 14.53 -17.81
C THR A 150 -8.60 13.09 -17.40
N ARG A 151 -7.55 12.35 -17.01
CA ARG A 151 -7.57 10.92 -16.68
C ARG A 151 -8.07 10.07 -17.85
N GLN A 152 -7.64 10.43 -19.04
CA GLN A 152 -7.94 9.73 -20.28
C GLN A 152 -6.75 8.88 -20.72
N LEU A 153 -7.05 7.73 -21.32
CA LEU A 153 -6.08 6.79 -21.83
C LEU A 153 -6.47 6.33 -23.21
N ASP A 154 -5.69 6.74 -24.21
CA ASP A 154 -5.80 6.26 -25.58
C ASP A 154 -4.88 5.06 -25.78
N LEU A 155 -5.43 3.95 -26.23
CA LEU A 155 -4.71 2.72 -26.51
C LEU A 155 -4.69 2.43 -27.99
N ALA A 156 -3.56 1.97 -28.50
CA ALA A 156 -3.36 1.61 -29.88
C ALA A 156 -2.50 0.34 -30.05
N GLY A 157 -2.80 -0.39 -31.13
CA GLY A 157 -2.06 -1.59 -31.53
C GLY A 157 -2.34 -2.82 -30.69
N ASN A 158 -3.08 -3.78 -31.25
CA ASN A 158 -3.42 -5.06 -30.65
C ASN A 158 -4.01 -4.94 -29.23
N VAL A 159 -4.96 -4.05 -29.06
CA VAL A 159 -5.67 -3.92 -27.79
C VAL A 159 -6.46 -5.18 -27.55
N SER A 160 -6.16 -5.90 -26.46
CA SER A 160 -6.78 -7.17 -26.12
C SER A 160 -7.26 -7.12 -24.68
N ILE A 161 -8.48 -7.59 -24.44
CA ILE A 161 -9.10 -7.66 -23.12
C ILE A 161 -9.50 -9.12 -22.87
N PHE A 162 -9.12 -9.62 -21.72
CA PHE A 162 -9.41 -10.97 -21.28
C PHE A 162 -10.12 -10.93 -19.92
N SER A 163 -11.09 -11.80 -19.73
CA SER A 163 -11.79 -11.98 -18.45
C SER A 163 -11.71 -13.45 -18.01
N ASP A 164 -11.62 -13.66 -16.71
CA ASP A 164 -11.68 -15.01 -16.11
C ASP A 164 -12.98 -15.75 -16.39
N GLN A 165 -14.03 -15.05 -16.84
CA GLN A 165 -15.28 -15.65 -17.33
C GLN A 165 -15.17 -16.21 -18.75
N GLY A 166 -14.01 -16.14 -19.39
CA GLY A 166 -13.75 -16.61 -20.72
C GLY A 166 -14.23 -15.68 -21.83
N HIS A 167 -14.41 -14.38 -21.52
CA HIS A 167 -14.61 -13.36 -22.56
C HIS A 167 -13.27 -12.83 -23.01
N GLU A 168 -13.13 -12.67 -24.31
CA GLU A 168 -11.96 -12.12 -24.97
C GLU A 168 -12.38 -11.16 -26.06
N PHE A 169 -11.79 -9.97 -26.10
CA PHE A 169 -12.06 -8.93 -27.09
C PHE A 169 -10.75 -8.41 -27.66
N HIS A 170 -10.73 -8.15 -28.96
CA HIS A 170 -9.60 -7.59 -29.69
C HIS A 170 -10.05 -6.44 -30.56
N THR A 171 -9.28 -5.35 -30.53
CA THR A 171 -9.45 -4.18 -31.39
C THR A 171 -8.09 -3.53 -31.65
N ASP A 172 -8.01 -2.64 -32.62
CA ASP A 172 -6.76 -1.88 -32.85
C ASP A 172 -6.67 -0.61 -32.03
N ARG A 173 -7.81 -0.05 -31.56
CA ARG A 173 -7.83 1.18 -30.77
C ARG A 173 -8.95 1.17 -29.74
N ALA A 174 -8.67 1.78 -28.59
CA ALA A 174 -9.65 2.03 -27.55
C ALA A 174 -9.35 3.35 -26.85
N HIS A 175 -10.37 4.12 -26.58
CA HIS A 175 -10.32 5.29 -25.72
C HIS A 175 -10.98 4.95 -24.37
N ILE A 176 -10.31 5.27 -23.25
CA ILE A 176 -10.78 4.98 -21.89
C ILE A 176 -10.82 6.27 -21.09
N ASP A 177 -11.98 6.65 -20.63
CA ASP A 177 -12.16 7.71 -19.64
C ASP A 177 -12.26 7.10 -18.24
N LEU A 178 -11.17 7.19 -17.49
CA LEU A 178 -11.07 6.64 -16.15
C LEU A 178 -11.91 7.42 -15.12
N ALA A 179 -12.23 8.69 -15.42
CA ALA A 179 -13.07 9.52 -14.56
C ALA A 179 -14.56 9.20 -14.77
N ALA A 180 -14.99 9.13 -16.02
CA ALA A 180 -16.35 8.75 -16.40
C ALA A 180 -16.59 7.24 -16.28
N ARG A 181 -15.53 6.42 -16.26
CA ARG A 181 -15.58 4.96 -16.29
C ARG A 181 -16.25 4.42 -17.55
N THR A 182 -15.89 5.00 -18.67
CA THR A 182 -16.35 4.58 -19.98
C THR A 182 -15.17 4.17 -20.85
N ALA A 183 -15.43 3.29 -21.79
CA ALA A 183 -14.48 2.97 -22.84
C ALA A 183 -15.21 2.89 -24.18
N ASP A 184 -14.60 3.40 -25.22
CA ASP A 184 -15.14 3.37 -26.57
C ASP A 184 -14.04 3.10 -27.60
N GLY A 185 -14.45 2.67 -28.78
CA GLY A 185 -13.57 2.47 -29.91
C GLY A 185 -14.31 2.52 -31.22
N ASP A 186 -13.70 3.19 -32.19
CA ASP A 186 -14.19 3.35 -33.56
C ASP A 186 -13.55 2.36 -34.55
N ALA A 187 -12.68 1.49 -34.07
CA ALA A 187 -12.02 0.45 -34.85
C ALA A 187 -12.83 -0.87 -34.76
N PRO A 188 -12.71 -1.73 -35.80
CA PRO A 188 -13.32 -3.06 -35.75
C PRO A 188 -12.94 -3.84 -34.50
N LEU A 189 -13.94 -4.45 -33.89
CA LEU A 189 -13.79 -5.28 -32.69
C LEU A 189 -14.20 -6.71 -33.00
N SER A 190 -13.40 -7.66 -32.61
CA SER A 190 -13.74 -9.07 -32.56
C SER A 190 -13.81 -9.55 -31.13
N GLY A 191 -14.79 -10.35 -30.79
CA GLY A 191 -14.99 -10.88 -29.46
C GLY A 191 -15.34 -12.37 -29.49
N GLN A 192 -14.88 -13.07 -28.47
CA GLN A 192 -15.31 -14.45 -28.20
C GLN A 192 -15.66 -14.64 -26.73
N GLY A 193 -16.55 -15.56 -26.48
CA GLY A 193 -16.97 -15.89 -25.13
C GLY A 193 -17.80 -17.16 -25.06
N PRO A 194 -18.30 -17.53 -23.87
CA PRO A 194 -19.08 -18.75 -23.69
C PRO A 194 -20.34 -18.83 -24.53
N LEU A 195 -20.87 -17.69 -24.95
CA LEU A 195 -22.08 -17.61 -25.78
C LEU A 195 -21.82 -17.68 -27.28
N GLY A 196 -20.58 -17.46 -27.74
CA GLY A 196 -20.28 -17.43 -29.17
C GLY A 196 -19.22 -16.43 -29.59
N LEU A 197 -19.26 -16.04 -30.84
CA LEU A 197 -18.37 -15.06 -31.47
C LEU A 197 -19.13 -13.79 -31.80
N LEU A 198 -18.44 -12.65 -31.71
CA LEU A 198 -18.96 -11.33 -32.00
C LEU A 198 -17.98 -10.59 -32.91
N GLU A 199 -18.48 -9.92 -33.95
CA GLU A 199 -17.77 -8.92 -34.73
C GLU A 199 -18.60 -7.63 -34.73
N ALA A 200 -17.96 -6.48 -34.54
CA ALA A 200 -18.61 -5.18 -34.57
C ALA A 200 -17.68 -4.12 -35.16
N GLY A 201 -18.23 -3.05 -35.73
CA GLY A 201 -17.44 -1.95 -36.26
C GLY A 201 -17.00 -0.93 -35.22
N ASN A 202 -17.73 -0.85 -34.12
CA ASN A 202 -17.43 0.01 -32.97
C ASN A 202 -18.04 -0.55 -31.71
N PHE A 203 -17.59 -0.02 -30.55
CA PHE A 203 -18.13 -0.37 -29.25
C PHE A 203 -18.19 0.83 -28.31
N PHE A 204 -19.07 0.76 -27.33
CA PHE A 204 -19.12 1.66 -26.18
C PHE A 204 -19.42 0.86 -24.90
N LEU A 205 -18.58 1.01 -23.89
CA LEU A 205 -18.70 0.41 -22.58
C LEU A 205 -19.02 1.49 -21.55
N ASP A 206 -20.05 1.28 -20.74
CA ASP A 206 -20.34 2.05 -19.53
C ASP A 206 -20.28 1.11 -18.33
N ASP A 207 -19.20 1.20 -17.55
CA ASP A 207 -19.00 0.36 -16.38
C ASP A 207 -19.96 0.74 -15.22
N ASN A 208 -20.42 2.01 -15.17
CA ASN A 208 -21.40 2.39 -14.15
C ASN A 208 -22.77 1.77 -14.43
N ALA A 209 -23.13 1.66 -15.70
CA ALA A 209 -24.35 1.00 -16.13
C ALA A 209 -24.19 -0.51 -16.32
N GLN A 210 -22.96 -1.03 -16.18
CA GLN A 210 -22.60 -2.43 -16.47
C GLN A 210 -23.12 -2.88 -17.85
N SER A 211 -22.96 -2.01 -18.84
CA SER A 211 -23.54 -2.16 -20.17
C SER A 211 -22.48 -1.98 -21.24
N MET A 212 -22.54 -2.83 -22.26
CA MET A 212 -21.68 -2.74 -23.42
C MET A 212 -22.55 -2.70 -24.68
N PHE A 213 -22.30 -1.72 -25.53
CA PHE A 213 -23.01 -1.49 -26.77
C PHE A 213 -22.09 -1.76 -27.95
N PHE A 214 -22.62 -2.41 -28.98
CA PHE A 214 -21.89 -2.69 -30.20
C PHE A 214 -22.62 -2.10 -31.40
N GLY A 215 -21.84 -1.55 -32.33
CA GLY A 215 -22.40 -0.90 -33.52
C GLY A 215 -21.53 -1.07 -34.77
N GLY A 216 -21.85 -0.35 -35.82
CA GLY A 216 -21.04 -0.36 -37.03
C GLY A 216 -21.12 -1.65 -37.86
N GLY A 217 -22.26 -2.37 -37.81
CA GLY A 217 -22.40 -3.65 -38.49
C GLY A 217 -22.02 -4.83 -37.56
N VAL A 218 -22.97 -5.24 -36.70
CA VAL A 218 -22.77 -6.31 -35.73
C VAL A 218 -23.10 -7.66 -36.33
N LYS A 219 -22.19 -8.62 -36.19
CA LYS A 219 -22.37 -10.01 -36.53
C LYS A 219 -22.09 -10.88 -35.31
N MET A 220 -23.06 -11.70 -34.92
CA MET A 220 -22.95 -12.60 -33.78
C MET A 220 -23.25 -14.06 -34.20
N MET A 221 -22.36 -14.95 -33.80
CA MET A 221 -22.54 -16.39 -33.96
C MET A 221 -22.71 -17.00 -32.57
N ILE A 222 -23.89 -17.51 -32.31
CA ILE A 222 -24.22 -18.12 -31.00
C ILE A 222 -23.96 -19.62 -31.05
N PHE A 223 -23.24 -20.13 -30.08
CA PHE A 223 -23.06 -21.57 -29.89
C PHE A 223 -24.25 -22.14 -29.14
N PRO A 224 -24.96 -23.14 -29.69
CA PRO A 224 -26.03 -23.75 -28.96
C PRO A 224 -25.44 -24.45 -27.74
N SER A 225 -25.90 -24.10 -26.55
CA SER A 225 -25.58 -24.83 -25.33
C SER A 225 -26.12 -26.26 -25.46
N GLY A 226 -25.22 -27.22 -25.70
CA GLY A 226 -25.57 -28.63 -25.74
C GLY A 226 -26.18 -29.06 -24.39
N ARG A 227 -27.46 -29.41 -24.39
CA ARG A 227 -28.05 -30.16 -23.27
C ARG A 227 -27.34 -31.50 -23.18
N SER A 228 -26.56 -31.67 -22.13
CA SER A 228 -26.13 -32.99 -21.62
C SER A 228 -27.16 -33.49 -20.66
#